data_59641db3071d3f6c1922cf728bba9770
#
_entry.id   59641db3071d3f6c1922cf728bba9770
#
_cell.length_a   1.000
_cell.length_b   1.000
_cell.length_c   1.000
_cell.angle_alpha   90.00
_cell.angle_beta   90.00
_cell.angle_gamma   90.00
#
_symmetry.space_group_name_H-M   'P 1'
#
loop_
_entity.id
_entity.type
_entity.pdbx_description
1 polymer ?
#
loop_
_entity_poly.entity_id
_entity_poly.type
_entity_poly.pdbx_seq_one_letter_code
_entity_poly.pdbx_strand_id
1 'polypeptide(L)'
;MLRHIGLLAFVAIFEAMFPARPALAAAELQYVCSAPPLEVSFAIVGGHYSGRVSCGNLFLQPDTPAAPLVRWDNAKSGKLYALLMLDFDGDAMGSWPEPVPPGENAPVRHWIVGNIPAEVLSGSGYSEVGSATTSISILQPYRAPHIPVVSDRYGLYLFEQVGHINFAPLPRSIVNFDYLRFLETYQLGVPQASNHFVAVYTSQSPFSGRPFQGNDVSAVWHKNFGGGSLP
;
A
#
# COMPACT_ATOMS: atom_id res chain seq x y z
N MET A 1 6.87 -54.93 -25.89
CA MET A 1 6.28 -53.64 -26.24
C MET A 1 5.18 -53.27 -25.28
N LEU A 2 5.48 -52.96 -24.04
CA LEU A 2 4.46 -52.51 -23.04
C LEU A 2 5.17 -51.85 -21.84
N ARG A 3 5.72 -50.64 -22.00
CA ARG A 3 6.33 -49.88 -20.89
C ARG A 3 6.22 -48.37 -21.00
N HIS A 4 5.42 -47.79 -21.89
CA HIS A 4 5.37 -46.32 -22.10
C HIS A 4 3.99 -45.66 -21.89
N ILE A 5 2.97 -46.42 -21.44
CA ILE A 5 1.62 -45.87 -21.27
C ILE A 5 1.36 -45.32 -19.86
N GLY A 6 2.17 -45.69 -18.87
CA GLY A 6 1.92 -45.31 -17.47
C GLY A 6 2.36 -43.92 -17.08
N LEU A 7 3.28 -43.28 -17.82
CA LEU A 7 3.85 -41.98 -17.42
C LEU A 7 3.03 -40.76 -17.85
N LEU A 8 2.35 -40.87 -18.99
CA LEU A 8 1.52 -39.76 -19.53
C LEU A 8 0.20 -39.58 -18.77
N ALA A 9 -0.35 -40.64 -18.19
CA ALA A 9 -1.60 -40.57 -17.42
C ALA A 9 -1.41 -39.87 -16.06
N PHE A 10 -0.23 -39.94 -15.45
CA PHE A 10 0.05 -39.35 -14.14
C PHE A 10 0.26 -37.82 -14.24
N VAL A 11 0.80 -37.33 -15.35
CA VAL A 11 0.99 -35.87 -15.56
C VAL A 11 -0.35 -35.16 -15.78
N ALA A 12 -1.27 -35.76 -16.54
CA ALA A 12 -2.59 -35.18 -16.81
C ALA A 12 -3.51 -35.11 -15.59
N ILE A 13 -3.36 -36.02 -14.62
CA ILE A 13 -4.17 -36.01 -13.39
C ILE A 13 -3.66 -34.95 -12.40
N PHE A 14 -2.35 -34.60 -12.43
CA PHE A 14 -1.78 -33.62 -11.53
C PHE A 14 -2.19 -32.17 -11.90
N GLU A 15 -2.33 -31.86 -13.19
CA GLU A 15 -2.81 -30.56 -13.66
C GLU A 15 -4.31 -30.30 -13.39
N ALA A 16 -5.12 -31.36 -13.32
CA ALA A 16 -6.55 -31.23 -13.02
C ALA A 16 -6.86 -30.97 -11.54
N MET A 17 -5.92 -31.22 -10.64
CA MET A 17 -6.09 -31.01 -9.20
C MET A 17 -5.73 -29.59 -8.71
N PHE A 18 -5.03 -28.82 -9.51
CA PHE A 18 -4.71 -27.43 -9.22
C PHE A 18 -5.16 -26.54 -10.37
N PRO A 19 -6.40 -26.01 -10.32
CA PRO A 19 -6.82 -25.05 -11.32
C PRO A 19 -5.84 -23.89 -11.32
N ALA A 20 -5.29 -23.57 -12.49
CA ALA A 20 -4.41 -22.43 -12.68
C ALA A 20 -5.10 -21.20 -12.08
N ARG A 21 -4.55 -20.62 -11.02
CA ARG A 21 -5.05 -19.38 -10.44
C ARG A 21 -4.91 -18.31 -11.52
N PRO A 22 -5.94 -17.46 -11.71
CA PRO A 22 -5.83 -16.34 -12.64
C PRO A 22 -4.61 -15.50 -12.22
N ALA A 23 -3.70 -15.27 -13.16
CA ALA A 23 -2.59 -14.34 -12.93
C ALA A 23 -3.19 -12.97 -12.58
N LEU A 24 -2.80 -12.44 -11.43
CA LEU A 24 -3.16 -11.07 -11.07
C LEU A 24 -2.55 -10.13 -12.11
N ALA A 25 -3.41 -9.37 -12.79
CA ALA A 25 -2.94 -8.35 -13.68
C ALA A 25 -2.24 -7.24 -12.88
N ALA A 26 -0.98 -7.00 -13.18
CA ALA A 26 -0.13 -6.02 -12.49
C ALA A 26 -0.72 -4.59 -12.44
N ALA A 27 -1.58 -4.25 -13.41
CA ALA A 27 -2.21 -2.95 -13.52
C ALA A 27 -3.25 -2.67 -12.42
N GLU A 28 -3.73 -3.68 -11.70
CA GLU A 28 -4.86 -3.55 -10.77
C GLU A 28 -4.49 -2.96 -9.42
N LEU A 29 -3.21 -2.89 -9.06
CA LEU A 29 -2.80 -2.27 -7.78
C LEU A 29 -2.57 -0.75 -7.88
N GLN A 30 -2.58 -0.17 -9.07
CA GLN A 30 -2.30 1.25 -9.24
C GLN A 30 -3.49 2.10 -8.77
N TYR A 31 -3.39 2.69 -7.57
CA TYR A 31 -4.27 3.75 -7.06
C TYR A 31 -5.78 3.50 -7.19
N VAL A 32 -6.19 2.25 -6.99
CA VAL A 32 -7.59 1.84 -6.99
C VAL A 32 -8.12 1.86 -5.57
N CYS A 33 -9.30 2.44 -5.37
CA CYS A 33 -10.02 2.34 -4.10
C CYS A 33 -11.05 1.22 -4.18
N SER A 34 -11.06 0.36 -3.17
CA SER A 34 -12.14 -0.63 -3.02
C SER A 34 -13.47 0.03 -2.61
N ALA A 35 -14.55 -0.72 -2.72
CA ALA A 35 -15.87 -0.32 -2.23
C ALA A 35 -16.38 -1.37 -1.24
N PRO A 36 -16.39 -1.09 0.09
CA PRO A 36 -15.91 0.12 0.77
C PRO A 36 -14.38 0.26 0.73
N PRO A 37 -13.84 1.50 0.82
CA PRO A 37 -12.40 1.71 0.85
C PRO A 37 -11.81 1.27 2.20
N LEU A 38 -10.51 0.90 2.19
CA LEU A 38 -9.75 0.66 3.41
C LEU A 38 -9.76 1.94 4.27
N GLU A 39 -10.13 1.82 5.53
CA GLU A 39 -10.10 2.96 6.44
C GLU A 39 -8.67 3.25 6.87
N VAL A 40 -8.19 4.45 6.55
CA VAL A 40 -6.84 4.90 6.86
C VAL A 40 -6.92 6.32 7.42
N SER A 41 -6.25 6.58 8.54
CA SER A 41 -6.22 7.92 9.13
C SER A 41 -4.87 8.25 9.74
N PHE A 42 -4.33 9.43 9.39
CA PHE A 42 -3.13 9.98 9.99
C PHE A 42 -3.48 10.82 11.22
N ALA A 43 -2.71 10.65 12.31
CA ALA A 43 -2.75 11.58 13.43
C ALA A 43 -2.00 12.86 13.04
N ILE A 44 -2.71 13.98 12.94
CA ILE A 44 -2.06 15.26 12.67
C ILE A 44 -1.39 15.77 13.95
N VAL A 45 -0.12 16.14 13.84
CA VAL A 45 0.68 16.67 14.95
C VAL A 45 0.07 17.98 15.42
N GLY A 46 -0.43 18.00 16.65
CA GLY A 46 -1.17 19.15 17.21
C GLY A 46 -2.51 18.74 17.85
N GLY A 47 -2.89 17.48 17.73
CA GLY A 47 -3.73 16.79 18.73
C GLY A 47 -5.23 16.76 18.50
N HIS A 48 -5.82 17.33 17.46
CA HIS A 48 -7.27 17.35 17.37
C HIS A 48 -7.92 16.88 16.06
N TYR A 49 -7.15 16.53 15.02
CA TYR A 49 -7.74 16.08 13.77
C TYR A 49 -6.99 14.89 13.20
N SER A 50 -7.69 13.79 12.99
CA SER A 50 -7.21 12.69 12.18
C SER A 50 -7.52 13.00 10.72
N GLY A 51 -6.49 13.16 9.89
CA GLY A 51 -6.67 13.22 8.44
C GLY A 51 -7.11 11.86 7.94
N ARG A 52 -8.36 11.70 7.50
CA ARG A 52 -8.85 10.47 6.88
C ARG A 52 -8.45 10.42 5.42
N VAL A 53 -7.87 9.32 5.00
CA VAL A 53 -7.62 9.04 3.59
C VAL A 53 -8.94 8.77 2.88
N SER A 54 -9.19 9.48 1.77
CA SER A 54 -10.42 9.39 1.00
C SER A 54 -10.11 9.42 -0.48
N CYS A 55 -9.71 8.29 -1.00
CA CYS A 55 -9.54 7.99 -2.41
C CYS A 55 -8.88 9.12 -3.23
N GLY A 56 -7.62 9.40 -2.96
CA GLY A 56 -6.83 10.40 -3.68
C GLY A 56 -6.83 11.79 -3.07
N ASN A 57 -7.37 11.98 -1.87
CA ASN A 57 -7.28 13.29 -1.22
C ASN A 57 -5.82 13.65 -0.87
N LEU A 58 -5.58 14.95 -0.74
CA LEU A 58 -4.26 15.52 -0.54
C LEU A 58 -3.88 15.59 0.93
N PHE A 59 -2.61 15.26 1.21
CA PHE A 59 -1.94 15.50 2.50
C PHE A 59 -0.68 16.32 2.26
N LEU A 60 -0.32 17.17 3.21
CA LEU A 60 1.01 17.73 3.21
C LEU A 60 2.00 16.69 3.73
N GLN A 61 3.19 16.64 3.17
CA GLN A 61 4.23 15.72 3.63
C GLN A 61 4.44 15.77 5.16
N PRO A 62 4.49 16.95 5.82
CA PRO A 62 4.61 17.04 7.28
C PRO A 62 3.42 16.45 8.07
N ASP A 63 2.28 16.21 7.43
CA ASP A 63 1.08 15.66 8.09
C ASP A 63 1.08 14.12 8.14
N THR A 64 2.08 13.50 7.54
CA THR A 64 2.22 12.04 7.46
C THR A 64 3.51 11.50 8.10
N PRO A 65 3.96 12.03 9.28
CA PRO A 65 5.27 11.70 9.83
C PRO A 65 5.34 10.31 10.47
N ALA A 66 4.20 9.75 10.87
CA ALA A 66 4.07 8.48 11.55
C ALA A 66 3.08 7.56 10.86
N ALA A 67 3.21 6.25 11.12
CA ALA A 67 2.30 5.24 10.57
C ALA A 67 0.84 5.58 10.87
N PRO A 68 -0.03 5.55 9.84
CA PRO A 68 -1.46 5.81 10.03
C PRO A 68 -2.13 4.67 10.81
N LEU A 69 -3.29 4.95 11.36
CA LEU A 69 -4.22 3.94 11.83
C LEU A 69 -4.96 3.34 10.64
N VAL A 70 -4.95 2.02 10.54
CA VAL A 70 -5.62 1.26 9.47
C VAL A 70 -6.72 0.39 10.10
N ARG A 71 -7.95 0.47 9.57
CA ARG A 71 -9.09 -0.33 10.00
C ARG A 71 -9.78 -0.97 8.80
N TRP A 72 -10.37 -2.12 9.06
CA TRP A 72 -11.16 -2.85 8.08
C TRP A 72 -12.28 -3.63 8.77
N ASP A 73 -13.48 -3.05 8.83
CA ASP A 73 -14.61 -3.64 9.54
C ASP A 73 -15.09 -4.98 8.93
N ASN A 74 -14.79 -5.21 7.63
CA ASN A 74 -15.11 -6.46 6.94
C ASN A 74 -14.03 -7.53 7.10
N ALA A 75 -13.06 -7.36 7.99
CA ALA A 75 -12.07 -8.37 8.29
C ALA A 75 -12.75 -9.63 8.85
N LYS A 76 -12.49 -10.79 8.23
CA LYS A 76 -13.12 -12.05 8.61
C LYS A 76 -12.45 -12.62 9.85
N SER A 77 -13.23 -12.85 10.91
CA SER A 77 -12.74 -13.39 12.18
C SER A 77 -11.87 -14.64 11.98
N GLY A 78 -10.78 -14.72 12.74
CA GLY A 78 -9.80 -15.80 12.68
C GLY A 78 -8.88 -15.80 11.45
N LYS A 79 -8.99 -14.77 10.58
CA LYS A 79 -8.08 -14.58 9.44
C LYS A 79 -6.92 -13.65 9.80
N LEU A 80 -5.85 -13.80 9.05
CA LEU A 80 -4.68 -12.91 9.09
C LEU A 80 -4.61 -12.10 7.80
N TYR A 81 -4.01 -10.92 7.90
CA TYR A 81 -3.90 -9.99 6.79
C TYR A 81 -2.48 -9.47 6.62
N ALA A 82 -2.16 -9.13 5.37
CA ALA A 82 -0.95 -8.39 5.03
C ALA A 82 -1.34 -7.00 4.50
N LEU A 83 -0.64 -5.97 4.96
CA LEU A 83 -0.79 -4.58 4.53
C LEU A 83 0.45 -4.15 3.77
N LEU A 84 0.26 -3.59 2.58
CA LEU A 84 1.31 -2.98 1.78
C LEU A 84 0.99 -1.51 1.53
N MET A 85 1.96 -0.62 1.76
CA MET A 85 1.93 0.77 1.28
C MET A 85 3.02 0.95 0.25
N LEU A 86 2.61 1.29 -0.96
CA LEU A 86 3.47 1.39 -2.14
C LEU A 86 3.31 2.75 -2.81
N ASP A 87 4.42 3.28 -3.31
CA ASP A 87 4.49 4.45 -4.14
C ASP A 87 4.91 4.01 -5.55
N PHE A 88 3.99 4.10 -6.52
CA PHE A 88 4.24 3.74 -7.93
C PHE A 88 4.73 4.92 -8.77
N ASP A 89 4.65 6.14 -8.24
CA ASP A 89 5.18 7.35 -8.86
C ASP A 89 6.62 7.61 -8.40
N GLY A 90 6.99 6.96 -7.30
CA GLY A 90 8.27 7.11 -6.65
C GLY A 90 9.38 6.93 -7.64
N ASP A 91 9.83 8.06 -8.15
CA ASP A 91 11.06 8.12 -8.88
C ASP A 91 12.09 7.37 -8.09
N ALA A 92 12.72 6.46 -8.75
CA ALA A 92 13.99 6.00 -8.27
C ALA A 92 14.75 7.25 -7.83
N MET A 93 14.87 7.46 -6.51
CA MET A 93 15.66 8.53 -5.91
C MET A 93 17.12 8.48 -6.43
N GLY A 94 17.31 8.49 -7.72
CA GLY A 94 18.55 8.27 -8.42
C GLY A 94 18.51 8.51 -9.91
N SER A 95 17.36 8.69 -10.52
CA SER A 95 17.25 8.91 -11.99
C SER A 95 16.96 10.37 -12.38
N TRP A 96 17.31 11.33 -11.55
CA TRP A 96 17.41 12.71 -12.04
C TRP A 96 18.57 12.81 -13.04
N PRO A 97 18.41 13.30 -14.29
CA PRO A 97 17.34 14.21 -14.73
C PRO A 97 16.30 13.62 -15.69
N GLU A 98 16.18 12.32 -15.85
CA GLU A 98 15.27 11.76 -16.84
C GLU A 98 14.00 11.21 -16.16
N PRO A 99 12.80 11.77 -16.47
CA PRO A 99 11.56 11.20 -15.95
C PRO A 99 11.39 9.79 -16.51
N VAL A 100 11.26 8.80 -15.64
CA VAL A 100 10.96 7.43 -16.06
C VAL A 100 9.49 7.38 -16.51
N PRO A 101 9.19 6.79 -17.67
CA PRO A 101 7.82 6.70 -18.17
C PRO A 101 6.88 6.04 -17.15
N PRO A 102 5.64 6.52 -16.99
CA PRO A 102 4.66 5.87 -16.14
C PRO A 102 4.50 4.39 -16.55
N GLY A 103 4.67 3.48 -15.61
CA GLY A 103 4.50 2.04 -15.82
C GLY A 103 5.78 1.22 -15.99
N GLU A 104 6.94 1.84 -16.08
CA GLU A 104 8.23 1.10 -16.16
C GLU A 104 8.94 0.94 -14.81
N ASN A 105 8.46 1.60 -13.76
CA ASN A 105 9.08 1.55 -12.44
C ASN A 105 8.45 0.51 -11.53
N ALA A 106 9.29 -0.34 -10.98
CA ALA A 106 8.88 -1.10 -9.81
C ALA A 106 8.71 -0.12 -8.63
N PRO A 107 7.62 -0.25 -7.84
CA PRO A 107 7.28 0.74 -6.83
C PRO A 107 8.32 0.81 -5.70
N VAL A 108 8.29 1.95 -5.01
CA VAL A 108 8.97 2.12 -3.72
C VAL A 108 8.06 1.57 -2.62
N ARG A 109 8.62 0.72 -1.73
CA ARG A 109 7.88 0.24 -0.58
C ARG A 109 8.04 1.19 0.60
N HIS A 110 6.92 1.61 1.14
CA HIS A 110 6.86 2.52 2.29
C HIS A 110 6.48 1.81 3.60
N TRP A 111 5.67 0.76 3.52
CA TRP A 111 5.24 0.01 4.68
C TRP A 111 4.78 -1.39 4.28
N ILE A 112 5.30 -2.42 4.94
CA ILE A 112 4.86 -3.81 4.72
C ILE A 112 4.75 -4.52 6.06
N VAL A 113 3.54 -4.98 6.36
CA VAL A 113 3.21 -5.68 7.60
C VAL A 113 2.44 -6.94 7.27
N GLY A 114 2.79 -8.04 7.89
CA GLY A 114 2.08 -9.30 7.75
C GLY A 114 1.54 -9.82 9.07
N ASN A 115 0.72 -10.85 8.98
CA ASN A 115 0.14 -11.56 10.12
C ASN A 115 -0.70 -10.65 11.05
N ILE A 116 -1.38 -9.65 10.48
CA ILE A 116 -2.28 -8.76 11.23
C ILE A 116 -3.58 -9.53 11.50
N PRO A 117 -3.96 -9.79 12.77
CA PRO A 117 -5.22 -10.46 13.08
C PRO A 117 -6.44 -9.61 12.64
N ALA A 118 -7.47 -10.30 12.14
CA ALA A 118 -8.74 -9.67 11.77
C ALA A 118 -9.34 -8.83 12.91
N GLU A 119 -9.23 -9.35 14.13
CA GLU A 119 -9.78 -8.72 15.34
C GLU A 119 -9.10 -7.38 15.66
N VAL A 120 -7.83 -7.22 15.26
CA VAL A 120 -7.13 -5.95 15.36
C VAL A 120 -7.70 -4.97 14.34
N LEU A 121 -7.86 -5.39 13.08
CA LEU A 121 -8.35 -4.52 12.00
C LEU A 121 -9.80 -4.06 12.20
N SER A 122 -10.68 -4.98 12.63
CA SER A 122 -12.10 -4.68 12.86
C SER A 122 -12.38 -4.01 14.23
N GLY A 123 -11.43 -4.08 15.15
CA GLY A 123 -11.51 -3.50 16.48
C GLY A 123 -10.86 -2.13 16.58
N SER A 124 -9.71 -2.08 17.28
CA SER A 124 -8.98 -0.82 17.51
C SER A 124 -8.29 -0.26 16.27
N GLY A 125 -8.12 -1.07 15.24
CA GLY A 125 -7.26 -0.79 14.10
C GLY A 125 -5.79 -1.14 14.37
N TYR A 126 -5.01 -1.14 13.30
CA TYR A 126 -3.56 -1.37 13.35
C TYR A 126 -2.78 -0.09 13.05
N SER A 127 -1.80 0.21 13.88
CA SER A 127 -0.72 1.17 13.62
C SER A 127 0.55 0.66 14.28
N GLU A 128 1.73 0.98 13.74
CA GLU A 128 2.99 0.65 14.41
C GLU A 128 3.13 1.35 15.76
N VAL A 129 2.51 2.51 15.90
CA VAL A 129 2.53 3.28 17.15
C VAL A 129 1.57 2.63 18.15
N GLY A 130 2.13 1.99 19.16
CA GLY A 130 1.34 1.41 20.27
C GLY A 130 0.84 -0.02 20.08
N SER A 131 1.14 -0.67 18.97
CA SER A 131 0.77 -2.08 18.75
C SER A 131 1.80 -3.04 19.33
N ALA A 132 1.54 -3.53 20.52
CA ALA A 132 2.40 -4.50 21.23
C ALA A 132 2.08 -5.97 20.93
N THR A 133 1.58 -6.30 19.75
CA THR A 133 1.23 -7.70 19.40
C THR A 133 2.44 -8.42 18.82
N THR A 134 2.99 -9.38 19.58
CA THR A 134 4.18 -10.17 19.20
C THR A 134 3.97 -11.10 17.99
N SER A 135 2.73 -11.27 17.52
CA SER A 135 2.39 -12.10 16.37
C SER A 135 2.45 -11.38 15.03
N ILE A 136 2.47 -10.04 15.03
CA ILE A 136 2.49 -9.21 13.82
C ILE A 136 3.93 -9.11 13.29
N SER A 137 4.09 -9.32 11.99
CA SER A 137 5.39 -9.30 11.31
C SER A 137 5.59 -7.97 10.59
N ILE A 138 6.48 -7.12 11.11
CA ILE A 138 6.88 -5.87 10.43
C ILE A 138 8.04 -6.19 9.51
N LEU A 139 7.79 -6.25 8.19
CA LEU A 139 8.79 -6.55 7.17
C LEU A 139 9.52 -5.30 6.69
N GLN A 140 8.77 -4.23 6.55
CA GLN A 140 9.25 -2.89 6.27
C GLN A 140 8.54 -1.95 7.23
N PRO A 141 9.25 -1.35 8.19
CA PRO A 141 8.69 -0.30 9.04
C PRO A 141 8.16 0.86 8.21
N TYR A 142 7.16 1.55 8.74
CA TYR A 142 6.60 2.71 8.07
C TYR A 142 7.68 3.75 7.76
N ARG A 143 7.67 4.20 6.52
CA ARG A 143 8.47 5.32 6.06
C ARG A 143 7.54 6.40 5.57
N ALA A 144 7.66 7.56 6.19
CA ALA A 144 6.89 8.72 5.76
C ALA A 144 7.13 9.03 4.28
N PRO A 145 6.15 9.56 3.56
CA PRO A 145 6.34 10.20 2.28
C PRO A 145 7.55 11.12 2.30
N HIS A 146 8.46 10.92 1.36
CA HIS A 146 9.61 11.81 1.16
C HIS A 146 9.66 12.20 -0.31
N ILE A 147 9.16 13.38 -0.59
CA ILE A 147 8.89 13.85 -1.93
C ILE A 147 9.98 14.83 -2.34
N PRO A 148 10.87 14.46 -3.27
CA PRO A 148 11.92 15.36 -3.75
C PRO A 148 11.39 16.39 -4.75
N VAL A 149 10.18 16.17 -5.27
CA VAL A 149 9.52 17.00 -6.29
C VAL A 149 8.23 17.60 -5.74
N VAL A 150 7.15 17.56 -6.50
CA VAL A 150 5.94 18.33 -6.17
C VAL A 150 4.90 17.47 -5.42
N SER A 151 4.69 16.24 -5.87
CA SER A 151 3.71 15.32 -5.27
C SER A 151 3.92 13.89 -5.72
N ASP A 152 3.59 12.94 -4.86
CA ASP A 152 3.55 11.51 -5.17
C ASP A 152 2.30 10.86 -4.59
N ARG A 153 1.85 9.76 -5.24
CA ARG A 153 0.69 8.98 -4.83
C ARG A 153 1.11 7.74 -4.03
N TYR A 154 0.42 7.50 -2.94
CA TYR A 154 0.68 6.38 -2.04
C TYR A 154 -0.54 5.48 -1.97
N GLY A 155 -0.42 4.26 -2.46
CA GLY A 155 -1.47 3.25 -2.38
C GLY A 155 -1.31 2.35 -1.16
N LEU A 156 -2.41 2.05 -0.47
CA LEU A 156 -2.48 1.09 0.63
C LEU A 156 -3.38 -0.06 0.22
N TYR A 157 -2.88 -1.29 0.40
CA TYR A 157 -3.54 -2.52 -0.05
C TYR A 157 -3.55 -3.53 1.07
N LEU A 158 -4.72 -4.07 1.37
CA LEU A 158 -4.92 -5.10 2.40
C LEU A 158 -5.25 -6.43 1.74
N PHE A 159 -4.48 -7.47 2.07
CA PHE A 159 -4.61 -8.82 1.51
C PHE A 159 -4.98 -9.82 2.61
N GLU A 160 -5.95 -10.72 2.35
CA GLU A 160 -6.22 -11.86 3.23
C GLU A 160 -5.13 -12.91 3.03
N GLN A 161 -4.57 -13.41 4.12
CA GLN A 161 -3.60 -14.52 4.12
C GLN A 161 -4.30 -15.86 4.23
N VAL A 162 -3.74 -16.89 3.60
CA VAL A 162 -4.24 -18.26 3.75
C VAL A 162 -4.00 -18.84 5.14
N GLY A 163 -3.09 -18.24 5.91
CA GLY A 163 -2.71 -18.60 7.26
C GLY A 163 -1.54 -17.77 7.74
N HIS A 164 -0.90 -18.17 8.85
CA HIS A 164 0.33 -17.55 9.32
C HIS A 164 1.47 -17.74 8.30
N ILE A 165 2.15 -16.68 7.96
CA ILE A 165 3.25 -16.68 6.99
C ILE A 165 4.57 -16.37 7.70
N ASN A 166 5.57 -17.21 7.49
CA ASN A 166 6.95 -16.92 7.88
C ASN A 166 7.61 -16.14 6.75
N PHE A 167 7.53 -14.83 6.84
CA PHE A 167 8.12 -13.95 5.83
C PHE A 167 9.65 -13.97 5.90
N ALA A 168 10.29 -14.07 4.73
CA ALA A 168 11.73 -13.86 4.65
C ALA A 168 12.07 -12.36 4.79
N PRO A 169 13.27 -12.03 5.28
CA PRO A 169 13.74 -10.65 5.32
C PRO A 169 13.73 -10.03 3.92
N LEU A 170 13.25 -8.79 3.84
CA LEU A 170 13.25 -8.04 2.58
C LEU A 170 14.67 -7.51 2.25
N PRO A 171 14.99 -7.29 0.96
CA PRO A 171 16.21 -6.60 0.57
C PRO A 171 16.34 -5.24 1.26
N ARG A 172 17.57 -4.75 1.45
CA ARG A 172 17.79 -3.43 2.10
C ARG A 172 17.25 -2.27 1.27
N SER A 173 17.37 -2.35 -0.07
CA SER A 173 16.83 -1.33 -0.98
C SER A 173 15.31 -1.30 -0.90
N ILE A 174 14.73 -0.12 -0.76
CA ILE A 174 13.26 0.09 -0.75
C ILE A 174 12.71 0.36 -2.14
N VAL A 175 13.57 0.79 -3.08
CA VAL A 175 13.21 1.07 -4.48
C VAL A 175 13.23 -0.20 -5.31
N ASN A 176 12.54 -0.17 -6.43
CA ASN A 176 12.42 -1.31 -7.34
C ASN A 176 11.89 -2.58 -6.65
N PHE A 177 10.84 -2.41 -5.86
CA PHE A 177 10.23 -3.52 -5.14
C PHE A 177 9.38 -4.37 -6.09
N ASP A 178 9.81 -5.61 -6.34
CA ASP A 178 9.05 -6.59 -7.10
C ASP A 178 7.86 -7.10 -6.27
N TYR A 179 6.81 -6.27 -6.21
CA TYR A 179 5.61 -6.57 -5.43
C TYR A 179 4.84 -7.76 -6.02
N LEU A 180 4.89 -7.98 -7.34
CA LEU A 180 4.23 -9.10 -7.98
C LEU A 180 4.82 -10.41 -7.50
N ARG A 181 6.14 -10.52 -7.54
CA ARG A 181 6.85 -11.68 -7.00
C ARG A 181 6.58 -11.86 -5.50
N PHE A 182 6.47 -10.77 -4.76
CA PHE A 182 6.12 -10.82 -3.34
C PHE A 182 4.71 -11.40 -3.15
N LEU A 183 3.70 -10.90 -3.88
CA LEU A 183 2.33 -11.40 -3.81
C LEU A 183 2.26 -12.89 -4.21
N GLU A 184 2.95 -13.28 -5.27
CA GLU A 184 3.01 -14.67 -5.72
C GLU A 184 3.69 -15.57 -4.70
N THR A 185 4.87 -15.17 -4.19
CA THR A 185 5.65 -15.95 -3.21
C THR A 185 4.84 -16.26 -1.97
N TYR A 186 4.08 -15.28 -1.47
CA TYR A 186 3.28 -15.43 -0.24
C TYR A 186 1.81 -15.72 -0.50
N GLN A 187 1.41 -15.98 -1.75
CA GLN A 187 0.06 -16.34 -2.17
C GLN A 187 -1.01 -15.36 -1.67
N LEU A 188 -0.71 -14.07 -1.72
CA LEU A 188 -1.60 -13.04 -1.17
C LEU A 188 -2.83 -12.75 -2.03
N GLY A 189 -2.90 -13.21 -3.26
CA GLY A 189 -4.08 -13.08 -4.12
C GLY A 189 -4.41 -11.62 -4.47
N VAL A 190 -5.72 -11.29 -4.54
CA VAL A 190 -6.21 -9.94 -4.79
C VAL A 190 -6.40 -9.16 -3.49
N PRO A 191 -6.20 -7.83 -3.48
CA PRO A 191 -6.47 -7.03 -2.30
C PRO A 191 -7.95 -7.09 -1.93
N GLN A 192 -8.25 -7.27 -0.65
CA GLN A 192 -9.60 -7.26 -0.10
C GLN A 192 -10.12 -5.84 0.12
N ALA A 193 -9.20 -4.92 0.40
CA ALA A 193 -9.48 -3.51 0.55
C ALA A 193 -8.28 -2.68 0.11
N SER A 194 -8.55 -1.49 -0.41
CA SER A 194 -7.53 -0.54 -0.82
C SER A 194 -7.99 0.90 -0.64
N ASN A 195 -7.03 1.80 -0.53
CA ASN A 195 -7.23 3.24 -0.52
C ASN A 195 -5.94 3.91 -1.00
N HIS A 196 -5.99 5.18 -1.36
CA HIS A 196 -4.78 5.93 -1.70
C HIS A 196 -4.92 7.41 -1.34
N PHE A 197 -3.79 8.07 -1.22
CA PHE A 197 -3.69 9.51 -1.02
C PHE A 197 -2.56 10.10 -1.85
N VAL A 198 -2.56 11.41 -1.98
CA VAL A 198 -1.48 12.17 -2.61
C VAL A 198 -0.76 12.94 -1.51
N ALA A 199 0.54 12.77 -1.37
CA ALA A 199 1.35 13.63 -0.53
C ALA A 199 1.96 14.74 -1.37
N VAL A 200 1.95 15.97 -0.82
CA VAL A 200 2.44 17.18 -1.51
C VAL A 200 3.58 17.78 -0.71
N TYR A 201 4.69 18.08 -1.38
CA TYR A 201 5.78 18.83 -0.80
C TYR A 201 5.43 20.32 -0.72
N THR A 202 5.66 20.92 0.44
CA THR A 202 5.64 22.37 0.58
C THR A 202 6.94 22.83 1.22
N SER A 203 7.67 23.71 0.54
CA SER A 203 8.89 24.32 1.09
C SER A 203 8.61 25.26 2.28
N GLN A 204 7.36 25.59 2.50
CA GLN A 204 6.86 26.35 3.64
C GLN A 204 5.59 25.62 4.12
N SER A 205 5.60 25.13 5.34
CA SER A 205 4.34 24.75 6.00
C SER A 205 3.59 26.05 6.28
N PRO A 206 2.57 26.44 5.48
CA PRO A 206 1.77 27.60 5.78
C PRO A 206 0.85 27.36 7.00
N PHE A 207 0.89 26.15 7.56
CA PHE A 207 -0.10 25.65 8.52
C PHE A 207 0.54 25.29 9.86
N SER A 208 1.16 26.25 10.50
CA SER A 208 1.35 26.16 11.93
C SER A 208 -0.01 26.21 12.62
N GLY A 209 -0.66 25.06 12.79
CA GLY A 209 -1.82 24.90 13.66
C GLY A 209 -3.23 25.01 13.07
N ARG A 210 -3.41 24.97 11.74
CA ARG A 210 -4.75 24.87 11.14
C ARG A 210 -4.98 23.53 10.46
N PRO A 211 -6.16 22.91 10.63
CA PRO A 211 -6.57 21.79 9.79
C PRO A 211 -6.70 22.23 8.34
N PHE A 212 -6.27 21.36 7.44
CA PHE A 212 -6.38 21.57 6.01
C PHE A 212 -7.85 21.66 5.61
N GLN A 213 -8.29 22.79 5.08
CA GLN A 213 -9.63 22.95 4.54
C GLN A 213 -9.57 22.82 3.02
N GLY A 214 -10.63 22.27 2.39
CA GLY A 214 -10.65 21.99 0.96
C GLY A 214 -10.26 23.20 0.06
N ASN A 215 -10.48 24.43 0.54
CA ASN A 215 -10.08 25.65 -0.16
C ASN A 215 -8.56 25.88 -0.16
N ASP A 216 -7.85 25.33 0.80
CA ASP A 216 -6.39 25.44 0.89
C ASP A 216 -5.70 24.57 -0.17
N VAL A 217 -6.34 23.47 -0.57
CA VAL A 217 -5.90 22.58 -1.66
C VAL A 217 -5.87 23.33 -2.99
N SER A 218 -6.93 24.09 -3.28
CA SER A 218 -6.99 24.90 -4.49
C SER A 218 -5.87 25.93 -4.54
N ALA A 219 -5.55 26.58 -3.42
CA ALA A 219 -4.48 27.56 -3.36
C ALA A 219 -3.09 26.94 -3.59
N VAL A 220 -2.83 25.76 -3.03
CA VAL A 220 -1.58 25.01 -3.26
C VAL A 220 -1.51 24.52 -4.70
N TRP A 221 -2.62 24.00 -5.23
CA TRP A 221 -2.72 23.53 -6.62
C TRP A 221 -2.50 24.66 -7.61
N HIS A 222 -3.20 25.77 -7.47
CA HIS A 222 -3.04 26.93 -8.35
C HIS A 222 -1.63 27.53 -8.31
N LYS A 223 -1.01 27.55 -7.14
CA LYS A 223 0.34 28.09 -6.97
C LYS A 223 1.43 27.21 -7.59
N ASN A 224 1.26 25.89 -7.54
CA ASN A 224 2.30 24.94 -7.96
C ASN A 224 2.02 24.30 -9.33
N PHE A 225 0.77 24.26 -9.80
CA PHE A 225 0.36 23.52 -11.00
C PHE A 225 -0.34 24.37 -12.08
N GLY A 226 -0.44 25.67 -11.92
CA GLY A 226 -0.85 26.58 -13.00
C GLY A 226 -2.29 26.40 -13.47
N GLY A 227 -3.27 26.44 -12.60
CA GLY A 227 -4.65 26.80 -12.98
C GLY A 227 -5.50 25.76 -13.70
N GLY A 228 -5.16 24.47 -13.66
CA GLY A 228 -6.04 23.40 -14.11
C GLY A 228 -7.12 23.08 -13.08
N SER A 229 -8.31 22.65 -13.53
CA SER A 229 -9.35 22.11 -12.63
C SER A 229 -8.83 20.83 -11.95
N LEU A 230 -9.09 20.70 -10.66
CA LEU A 230 -8.87 19.42 -9.94
C LEU A 230 -9.67 18.31 -10.64
N PRO A 231 -9.08 17.12 -10.81
CA PRO A 231 -9.80 15.97 -11.37
C PRO A 231 -10.97 15.50 -10.49
#